data_a29c300e175c22f06e8a06664a7d978f
#
_entry.id   a29c300e175c22f06e8a06664a7d978f
#
_cell.length_a   1.000
_cell.length_b   1.000
_cell.length_c   1.000
_cell.angle_alpha   90.00
_cell.angle_beta   90.00
_cell.angle_gamma   90.00
#
_symmetry.space_group_name_H-M   'P 1'
#
loop_
_entity.id
_entity.type
_entity.pdbx_description
1 polymer ?
#
loop_
_entity_poly.entity_id
_entity_poly.type
_entity_poly.pdbx_seq_one_letter_code
_entity_poly.pdbx_strand_id
1 'polypeptide(L)'
;KKEFTRLFLDRTDFFPDMTLEEKFYYLENISYEEYLRKHHKVDEEVIGLFHTMLWSLWGVGTESIPAFGAFSDGLPGFSGLGFTDEDDSSEPENQMYDISAYDENIEGYMSKNEISDEPYIFHFPDGNATIARLLVRKLIPNAISGNTMEDIVTAKADYSQLDLPEQKTNIRLDSTVISAKNVSGGVEVIYINQGKLYKVSGKKCILACYNGIIPDLCPELPKKQKEALKYNVKVPLVWVQVAMKNWHMFANKGIARALCPNSF
;
A
#
# COMPACT_ATOMS: atom_id res chain seq x y z
N LYS A 1 19.36 -10.33 -18.14
CA LYS A 1 18.38 -9.83 -19.12
C LYS A 1 17.65 -10.99 -19.82
N LYS A 2 18.35 -11.90 -20.52
CA LYS A 2 17.72 -13.01 -21.27
C LYS A 2 16.80 -13.87 -20.41
N GLU A 3 17.22 -14.22 -19.21
CA GLU A 3 16.43 -15.05 -18.31
C GLU A 3 15.23 -14.31 -17.73
N PHE A 4 15.40 -13.04 -17.39
CA PHE A 4 14.29 -12.15 -16.99
C PHE A 4 13.23 -12.11 -18.09
N THR A 5 13.62 -11.81 -19.35
CA THR A 5 12.70 -11.79 -20.49
C THR A 5 12.03 -13.16 -20.71
N ARG A 6 12.77 -14.26 -20.55
CA ARG A 6 12.24 -15.62 -20.70
C ARG A 6 11.04 -15.88 -19.79
N LEU A 7 11.07 -15.42 -18.55
CA LEU A 7 9.98 -15.62 -17.60
C LEU A 7 8.65 -15.00 -18.07
N PHE A 8 8.70 -13.86 -18.73
CA PHE A 8 7.49 -13.23 -19.28
C PHE A 8 6.95 -13.93 -20.52
N LEU A 9 7.81 -14.57 -21.26
CA LEU A 9 7.46 -15.28 -22.51
C LEU A 9 7.13 -16.75 -22.30
N ASP A 10 7.42 -17.30 -21.12
CA ASP A 10 7.22 -18.73 -20.82
C ASP A 10 5.71 -19.04 -20.69
N ARG A 11 5.24 -19.95 -21.54
CA ARG A 11 3.87 -20.43 -21.61
C ARG A 11 3.73 -21.86 -21.12
N THR A 12 4.71 -22.36 -20.36
CA THR A 12 4.70 -23.71 -19.85
C THR A 12 3.64 -23.89 -18.79
N ASP A 13 2.72 -24.81 -18.99
CA ASP A 13 1.87 -25.33 -17.91
C ASP A 13 2.64 -26.40 -17.14
N PHE A 14 3.06 -26.06 -15.94
CA PHE A 14 3.77 -26.99 -15.04
C PHE A 14 2.84 -27.98 -14.36
N PHE A 15 1.52 -27.82 -14.51
CA PHE A 15 0.50 -28.60 -13.79
C PHE A 15 -0.64 -29.01 -14.73
N PRO A 16 -0.37 -29.70 -15.86
CA PRO A 16 -1.39 -29.98 -16.87
C PRO A 16 -2.52 -30.87 -16.37
N ASP A 17 -2.28 -31.65 -15.32
CA ASP A 17 -3.26 -32.56 -14.72
C ASP A 17 -4.07 -31.93 -13.59
N MET A 18 -3.77 -30.68 -13.20
CA MET A 18 -4.49 -29.93 -12.16
C MET A 18 -5.60 -29.05 -12.74
N THR A 19 -6.72 -29.01 -12.03
CA THR A 19 -7.76 -27.99 -12.26
C THR A 19 -7.25 -26.59 -11.88
N LEU A 20 -7.91 -25.52 -12.35
CA LEU A 20 -7.55 -24.16 -11.95
C LEU A 20 -7.65 -23.95 -10.43
N GLU A 21 -8.63 -24.56 -9.78
CA GLU A 21 -8.78 -24.49 -8.31
C GLU A 21 -7.60 -25.16 -7.59
N GLU A 22 -7.15 -26.33 -8.06
CA GLU A 22 -5.97 -27.00 -7.50
C GLU A 22 -4.69 -26.20 -7.72
N LYS A 23 -4.51 -25.59 -8.91
CA LYS A 23 -3.40 -24.67 -9.20
C LYS A 23 -3.42 -23.45 -8.28
N PHE A 24 -4.61 -22.86 -8.06
CA PHE A 24 -4.79 -21.75 -7.12
C PHE A 24 -4.31 -22.14 -5.72
N TYR A 25 -4.83 -23.23 -5.16
CA TYR A 25 -4.44 -23.70 -3.83
C TYR A 25 -2.95 -24.02 -3.74
N TYR A 26 -2.35 -24.57 -4.78
CA TYR A 26 -0.92 -24.81 -4.81
C TYR A 26 -0.13 -23.51 -4.76
N LEU A 27 -0.49 -22.51 -5.56
CA LEU A 27 0.20 -21.23 -5.64
C LEU A 27 -0.01 -20.36 -4.38
N GLU A 28 -1.11 -20.52 -3.69
CA GLU A 28 -1.36 -19.88 -2.37
C GLU A 28 -0.44 -20.45 -1.26
N ASN A 29 0.04 -21.67 -1.43
CA ASN A 29 0.81 -22.41 -0.42
C ASN A 29 2.30 -22.57 -0.75
N ILE A 30 2.77 -21.97 -1.81
CA ILE A 30 4.19 -21.92 -2.18
C ILE A 30 4.62 -20.45 -2.29
N SER A 31 5.81 -20.10 -1.82
CA SER A 31 6.31 -18.74 -2.03
C SER A 31 6.67 -18.50 -3.50
N TYR A 32 6.62 -17.26 -3.95
CA TYR A 32 7.01 -16.91 -5.31
C TYR A 32 8.47 -17.30 -5.59
N GLU A 33 9.35 -17.15 -4.63
CA GLU A 33 10.75 -17.56 -4.73
C GLU A 33 10.89 -19.07 -4.97
N GLU A 34 10.20 -19.89 -4.15
CA GLU A 34 10.23 -21.34 -4.31
C GLU A 34 9.60 -21.77 -5.64
N TYR A 35 8.52 -21.10 -6.07
CA TYR A 35 7.90 -21.32 -7.36
C TYR A 35 8.87 -21.07 -8.52
N LEU A 36 9.58 -19.94 -8.52
CA LEU A 36 10.57 -19.60 -9.53
C LEU A 36 11.73 -20.61 -9.57
N ARG A 37 12.26 -20.99 -8.40
CA ARG A 37 13.35 -21.97 -8.33
C ARG A 37 12.93 -23.36 -8.81
N LYS A 38 11.79 -23.83 -8.35
CA LYS A 38 11.35 -25.20 -8.58
C LYS A 38 10.88 -25.45 -10.01
N HIS A 39 10.10 -24.53 -10.55
CA HIS A 39 9.45 -24.71 -11.85
C HIS A 39 10.20 -24.02 -12.98
N HIS A 40 10.60 -22.77 -12.80
CA HIS A 40 11.31 -22.01 -13.82
C HIS A 40 12.82 -22.15 -13.78
N LYS A 41 13.40 -22.67 -12.69
CA LYS A 41 14.84 -22.85 -12.50
C LYS A 41 15.62 -21.55 -12.74
N VAL A 42 15.13 -20.47 -12.14
CA VAL A 42 15.65 -19.12 -12.31
C VAL A 42 16.93 -18.92 -11.52
N ASP A 43 17.89 -18.16 -12.09
CA ASP A 43 19.12 -17.77 -11.41
C ASP A 43 18.85 -16.85 -10.22
N GLU A 44 19.67 -16.97 -9.17
CA GLU A 44 19.55 -16.19 -7.94
C GLU A 44 19.61 -14.67 -8.17
N GLU A 45 20.37 -14.21 -9.17
CA GLU A 45 20.45 -12.79 -9.53
C GLU A 45 19.08 -12.24 -10.01
N VAL A 46 18.33 -13.05 -10.75
CA VAL A 46 16.99 -12.67 -11.26
C VAL A 46 15.97 -12.72 -10.12
N ILE A 47 16.06 -13.71 -9.24
CA ILE A 47 15.23 -13.78 -8.02
C ILE A 47 15.47 -12.54 -7.16
N GLY A 48 16.74 -12.16 -6.94
CA GLY A 48 17.11 -10.96 -6.18
C GLY A 48 16.53 -9.67 -6.75
N LEU A 49 16.36 -9.58 -8.07
CA LEU A 49 15.70 -8.45 -8.70
C LEU A 49 14.21 -8.38 -8.30
N PHE A 50 13.48 -9.49 -8.41
CA PHE A 50 12.06 -9.54 -8.00
C PHE A 50 11.91 -9.35 -6.49
N HIS A 51 12.82 -9.86 -5.68
CA HIS A 51 12.84 -9.65 -4.25
C HIS A 51 12.83 -8.15 -3.90
N THR A 52 13.72 -7.38 -4.52
CA THR A 52 13.78 -5.93 -4.31
C THR A 52 12.52 -5.20 -4.79
N MET A 53 11.94 -5.64 -5.89
CA MET A 53 10.70 -5.07 -6.42
C MET A 53 9.53 -5.24 -5.44
N LEU A 54 9.36 -6.42 -4.87
CA LEU A 54 8.29 -6.73 -3.93
C LEU A 54 8.42 -5.99 -2.59
N TRP A 55 9.64 -5.74 -2.13
CA TRP A 55 9.87 -5.00 -0.89
C TRP A 55 9.26 -3.59 -0.91
N SER A 56 9.25 -2.93 -2.05
CA SER A 56 8.69 -1.58 -2.18
C SER A 56 7.16 -1.54 -1.99
N LEU A 57 6.49 -2.68 -2.15
CA LEU A 57 5.05 -2.80 -2.09
C LEU A 57 4.56 -3.51 -0.83
N TRP A 58 5.14 -4.67 -0.58
CA TRP A 58 4.70 -5.57 0.48
C TRP A 58 5.54 -5.45 1.74
N GLY A 59 6.74 -4.82 1.65
CA GLY A 59 7.68 -4.75 2.74
C GLY A 59 8.33 -6.09 3.10
N VAL A 60 8.12 -7.11 2.26
CA VAL A 60 8.71 -8.45 2.34
C VAL A 60 9.13 -8.89 0.94
N GLY A 61 10.03 -9.84 0.85
CA GLY A 61 10.57 -10.31 -0.42
C GLY A 61 9.82 -11.52 -0.99
N THR A 62 10.40 -12.07 -2.05
CA THR A 62 9.86 -13.21 -2.82
C THR A 62 9.63 -14.47 -1.98
N GLU A 63 10.41 -14.64 -0.90
CA GLU A 63 10.32 -15.77 0.02
C GLU A 63 9.08 -15.78 0.90
N SER A 64 8.45 -14.60 1.08
CA SER A 64 7.34 -14.42 2.01
C SER A 64 6.01 -14.17 1.32
N ILE A 65 6.01 -13.93 0.01
CA ILE A 65 4.81 -13.69 -0.77
C ILE A 65 4.37 -14.99 -1.43
N PRO A 66 3.09 -15.41 -1.30
CA PRO A 66 2.54 -16.52 -2.06
C PRO A 66 2.70 -16.30 -3.56
N ALA A 67 2.96 -17.37 -4.31
CA ALA A 67 3.08 -17.26 -5.76
C ALA A 67 1.83 -16.72 -6.42
N PHE A 68 0.63 -17.02 -5.91
CA PHE A 68 -0.62 -16.44 -6.40
C PHE A 68 -0.71 -14.92 -6.13
N GLY A 69 -0.18 -14.45 -5.00
CA GLY A 69 -0.06 -13.01 -4.74
C GLY A 69 0.83 -12.31 -5.77
N ALA A 70 1.96 -12.92 -6.12
CA ALA A 70 2.84 -12.41 -7.17
C ALA A 70 2.16 -12.40 -8.56
N PHE A 71 1.35 -13.42 -8.87
CA PHE A 71 0.52 -13.45 -10.08
C PHE A 71 -0.46 -12.27 -10.11
N SER A 72 -1.19 -12.04 -9.01
CA SER A 72 -2.15 -10.94 -8.90
C SER A 72 -1.52 -9.55 -9.04
N ASP A 73 -0.21 -9.44 -8.75
CA ASP A 73 0.56 -8.21 -8.92
C ASP A 73 1.17 -8.08 -10.34
N GLY A 74 0.83 -8.98 -11.26
CA GLY A 74 1.34 -8.96 -12.62
C GLY A 74 2.78 -9.41 -12.77
N LEU A 75 3.36 -10.11 -11.77
CA LEU A 75 4.70 -10.67 -11.88
C LEU A 75 4.74 -11.88 -12.82
N PRO A 76 5.88 -12.15 -13.48
CA PRO A 76 5.97 -13.16 -14.53
C PRO A 76 6.02 -14.60 -14.00
N GLY A 77 5.81 -15.54 -14.93
CA GLY A 77 5.96 -16.97 -14.67
C GLY A 77 4.65 -17.75 -14.62
N PHE A 78 3.53 -17.13 -14.91
CA PHE A 78 2.20 -17.74 -14.74
C PHE A 78 1.40 -17.90 -16.04
N SER A 79 1.89 -17.37 -17.15
CA SER A 79 1.13 -17.24 -18.41
C SER A 79 0.71 -18.57 -19.05
N GLY A 80 1.36 -19.70 -18.70
CA GLY A 80 0.95 -21.03 -19.17
C GLY A 80 -0.08 -21.73 -18.31
N LEU A 81 -0.45 -21.16 -17.14
CA LEU A 81 -1.25 -21.87 -16.15
C LEU A 81 -2.77 -21.80 -16.39
N GLY A 82 -3.22 -20.97 -17.34
CA GLY A 82 -4.63 -20.86 -17.72
C GLY A 82 -5.50 -20.02 -16.76
N PHE A 83 -4.90 -19.16 -15.93
CA PHE A 83 -5.65 -18.24 -15.06
C PHE A 83 -6.20 -17.02 -15.79
N THR A 84 -5.69 -16.73 -16.98
CA THR A 84 -6.19 -15.65 -17.82
C THR A 84 -7.00 -16.27 -18.94
N ASP A 85 -8.32 -16.03 -18.97
CA ASP A 85 -9.13 -16.32 -20.14
C ASP A 85 -8.74 -15.35 -21.26
N GLU A 86 -8.52 -15.86 -22.48
CA GLU A 86 -8.29 -15.02 -23.66
C GLU A 86 -9.46 -14.08 -23.95
N ASP A 87 -10.64 -14.34 -23.38
CA ASP A 87 -11.88 -13.59 -23.53
C ASP A 87 -12.22 -12.68 -22.34
N ASP A 88 -11.45 -12.74 -21.23
CA ASP A 88 -11.70 -11.86 -20.10
C ASP A 88 -11.04 -10.51 -20.32
N SER A 89 -11.87 -9.55 -20.77
CA SER A 89 -11.52 -8.12 -20.83
C SER A 89 -11.25 -7.49 -19.45
N SER A 90 -11.34 -8.25 -18.37
CA SER A 90 -10.85 -7.90 -17.04
C SER A 90 -9.36 -8.24 -16.96
N GLU A 91 -8.53 -7.57 -17.76
CA GLU A 91 -7.11 -7.54 -17.51
C GLU A 91 -6.85 -7.01 -16.09
N PRO A 92 -5.88 -7.57 -15.33
CA PRO A 92 -5.52 -6.99 -14.05
C PRO A 92 -5.14 -5.51 -14.28
N GLU A 93 -6.02 -4.61 -13.86
CA GLU A 93 -5.88 -3.14 -14.01
C GLU A 93 -4.60 -2.58 -13.38
N ASN A 94 -3.76 -3.44 -12.79
CA ASN A 94 -2.55 -3.07 -12.06
C ASN A 94 -1.34 -3.87 -12.53
N GLN A 95 -0.96 -3.75 -13.80
CA GLN A 95 0.40 -4.12 -14.17
C GLN A 95 1.38 -3.09 -13.60
N MET A 96 1.91 -3.42 -12.43
CA MET A 96 2.75 -2.55 -11.65
C MET A 96 4.11 -2.24 -12.30
N TYR A 97 4.54 -3.02 -13.27
CA TYR A 97 5.82 -2.86 -13.94
C TYR A 97 5.68 -2.97 -15.44
N ASP A 98 5.90 -1.87 -16.13
CA ASP A 98 6.05 -1.85 -17.58
C ASP A 98 7.43 -2.40 -17.94
N ILE A 99 7.48 -3.60 -18.51
CA ILE A 99 8.70 -4.25 -18.95
C ILE A 99 9.00 -4.02 -20.45
N SER A 100 8.09 -3.40 -21.20
CA SER A 100 8.32 -3.09 -22.62
C SER A 100 9.58 -2.25 -22.84
N ALA A 101 9.92 -1.41 -21.86
CA ALA A 101 11.17 -0.65 -21.85
C ALA A 101 12.45 -1.51 -21.77
N TYR A 102 12.32 -2.79 -21.42
CA TYR A 102 13.48 -3.69 -21.29
C TYR A 102 13.70 -4.58 -22.52
N ASP A 103 12.68 -4.85 -23.31
CA ASP A 103 12.78 -5.65 -24.53
C ASP A 103 11.63 -5.36 -25.49
N GLU A 104 11.96 -4.86 -26.67
CA GLU A 104 11.00 -4.56 -27.76
C GLU A 104 10.22 -5.77 -28.28
N ASN A 105 10.69 -7.00 -27.96
CA ASN A 105 10.00 -8.24 -28.33
C ASN A 105 8.91 -8.67 -27.34
N ILE A 106 8.73 -7.92 -26.24
CA ILE A 106 7.69 -8.16 -25.24
C ILE A 106 6.41 -7.39 -25.54
N GLU A 107 6.36 -6.69 -26.65
CA GLU A 107 5.23 -5.85 -27.10
C GLU A 107 3.83 -6.47 -26.99
N GLY A 108 3.70 -7.77 -26.94
CA GLY A 108 2.39 -8.44 -26.84
C GLY A 108 1.93 -8.70 -25.41
N TYR A 109 2.81 -8.60 -24.44
CA TYR A 109 2.52 -9.07 -23.08
C TYR A 109 2.03 -7.98 -22.12
N MET A 110 2.56 -6.81 -22.32
CA MET A 110 2.12 -5.61 -21.58
C MET A 110 1.19 -4.76 -22.40
N SER A 111 0.72 -5.45 -23.46
CA SER A 111 0.04 -4.81 -24.43
C SER A 111 -1.10 -4.10 -23.94
N LYS A 112 -1.51 -3.30 -24.62
CA LYS A 112 -2.91 -2.96 -24.94
C LYS A 112 -3.88 -3.06 -23.76
N ASN A 113 -3.41 -3.02 -22.53
CA ASN A 113 -4.16 -2.25 -21.58
C ASN A 113 -4.31 -0.94 -22.30
N GLU A 114 -5.41 -0.83 -22.97
CA GLU A 114 -5.87 0.39 -23.50
C GLU A 114 -5.39 1.42 -22.53
N ILE A 115 -4.42 2.21 -22.99
CA ILE A 115 -4.14 3.47 -22.35
C ILE A 115 -5.52 4.01 -22.16
N SER A 116 -6.04 3.94 -20.94
CA SER A 116 -7.35 4.49 -20.66
C SER A 116 -7.30 5.88 -21.23
N ASP A 117 -8.38 6.40 -21.80
CA ASP A 117 -8.43 7.78 -22.29
C ASP A 117 -7.93 8.77 -21.23
N GLU A 118 -7.69 8.29 -20.01
CA GLU A 118 -7.04 8.97 -18.89
C GLU A 118 -5.69 8.32 -18.54
N PRO A 119 -4.62 8.68 -19.25
CA PRO A 119 -3.29 8.05 -19.07
C PRO A 119 -2.58 8.45 -17.75
N TYR A 120 -3.25 9.13 -16.84
CA TYR A 120 -2.68 9.66 -15.63
C TYR A 120 -3.53 9.37 -14.40
N ILE A 121 -2.91 8.82 -13.38
CA ILE A 121 -3.54 8.69 -12.06
C ILE A 121 -3.53 10.07 -11.38
N PHE A 122 -4.69 10.64 -11.20
CA PHE A 122 -4.84 11.94 -10.55
C PHE A 122 -4.44 11.85 -9.08
N HIS A 123 -3.59 12.79 -8.67
CA HIS A 123 -3.17 12.95 -7.27
C HIS A 123 -3.51 14.36 -6.82
N PHE A 124 -3.86 14.51 -5.55
CA PHE A 124 -3.80 15.83 -4.94
C PHE A 124 -2.33 16.27 -4.87
N PRO A 125 -2.01 17.56 -5.15
CA PRO A 125 -0.62 18.03 -5.19
C PRO A 125 0.18 17.79 -3.90
N ASP A 126 -0.49 17.76 -2.75
CA ASP A 126 0.09 17.44 -1.43
C ASP A 126 -0.31 16.03 -0.93
N GLY A 127 -0.78 15.16 -1.85
CA GLY A 127 -1.23 13.82 -1.54
C GLY A 127 -2.55 13.77 -0.77
N ASN A 128 -2.83 12.63 -0.14
CA ASN A 128 -4.07 12.40 0.59
C ASN A 128 -4.24 13.30 1.84
N ALA A 129 -3.21 14.04 2.24
CA ALA A 129 -3.32 15.08 3.26
C ALA A 129 -4.37 16.14 2.90
N THR A 130 -4.56 16.43 1.60
CA THR A 130 -5.63 17.31 1.12
C THR A 130 -7.00 16.87 1.62
N ILE A 131 -7.32 15.59 1.60
CA ILE A 131 -8.61 15.06 2.06
C ILE A 131 -8.80 15.36 3.54
N ALA A 132 -7.78 15.10 4.37
CA ALA A 132 -7.83 15.40 5.80
C ALA A 132 -8.02 16.91 6.05
N ARG A 133 -7.30 17.76 5.32
CA ARG A 133 -7.38 19.21 5.43
C ARG A 133 -8.76 19.75 5.01
N LEU A 134 -9.36 19.22 3.95
CA LEU A 134 -10.72 19.54 3.51
C LEU A 134 -11.77 19.15 4.56
N LEU A 135 -11.62 17.99 5.20
CA LEU A 135 -12.50 17.55 6.28
C LEU A 135 -12.39 18.46 7.50
N VAL A 136 -11.17 18.85 7.89
CA VAL A 136 -10.94 19.82 8.99
C VAL A 136 -11.59 21.15 8.65
N ARG A 137 -11.38 21.69 7.45
CA ARG A 137 -12.01 22.94 6.97
C ARG A 137 -13.53 22.86 7.08
N LYS A 138 -14.13 21.73 6.68
CA LYS A 138 -15.58 21.54 6.74
C LYS A 138 -16.12 21.48 8.16
N LEU A 139 -15.41 20.84 9.07
CA LEU A 139 -15.81 20.66 10.46
C LEU A 139 -15.52 21.88 11.32
N ILE A 140 -14.40 22.57 11.05
CA ILE A 140 -13.92 23.75 11.77
C ILE A 140 -13.51 24.82 10.75
N PRO A 141 -14.49 25.56 10.16
CA PRO A 141 -14.23 26.48 9.05
C PRO A 141 -13.19 27.57 9.33
N ASN A 142 -13.04 27.98 10.59
CA ASN A 142 -12.07 29.00 10.98
C ASN A 142 -10.62 28.48 11.04
N ALA A 143 -10.42 27.14 11.04
CA ALA A 143 -9.09 26.57 11.13
C ALA A 143 -8.31 26.63 9.80
N ILE A 144 -8.99 26.55 8.65
CA ILE A 144 -8.34 26.61 7.35
C ILE A 144 -9.21 27.43 6.39
N SER A 145 -8.72 28.58 5.96
CA SER A 145 -9.42 29.47 5.03
C SER A 145 -9.57 28.89 3.63
N GLY A 146 -10.50 29.47 2.85
CA GLY A 146 -10.75 29.06 1.47
C GLY A 146 -11.97 28.15 1.31
N ASN A 147 -12.26 27.72 0.08
CA ASN A 147 -13.49 26.97 -0.23
C ASN A 147 -13.36 26.00 -1.40
N THR A 148 -12.19 25.87 -2.03
CA THR A 148 -11.94 24.98 -3.16
C THR A 148 -10.94 23.87 -2.79
N MET A 149 -10.80 22.89 -3.65
CA MET A 149 -9.79 21.85 -3.50
C MET A 149 -8.39 22.29 -3.98
N GLU A 150 -8.31 23.38 -4.74
CA GLU A 150 -7.06 23.96 -5.21
C GLU A 150 -6.43 24.83 -4.13
N ASP A 151 -7.22 25.70 -3.48
CA ASP A 151 -6.70 26.60 -2.46
C ASP A 151 -6.25 25.88 -1.18
N ILE A 152 -6.83 24.72 -0.89
CA ILE A 152 -6.50 23.94 0.31
C ILE A 152 -5.01 23.54 0.38
N VAL A 153 -4.37 23.35 -0.78
CA VAL A 153 -2.98 22.90 -0.87
C VAL A 153 -2.03 23.91 -0.22
N THR A 154 -2.28 25.20 -0.42
CA THR A 154 -1.42 26.29 0.07
C THR A 154 -2.01 27.05 1.27
N ALA A 155 -3.27 26.80 1.61
CA ALA A 155 -3.92 27.47 2.74
C ALA A 155 -3.19 27.14 4.06
N LYS A 156 -2.88 28.17 4.85
CA LYS A 156 -2.30 27.99 6.17
C LYS A 156 -3.39 27.61 7.18
N ALA A 157 -3.10 26.58 7.98
CA ALA A 157 -3.96 26.20 9.10
C ALA A 157 -3.68 27.07 10.33
N ASP A 158 -4.73 27.58 10.93
CA ASP A 158 -4.68 28.21 12.26
C ASP A 158 -5.00 27.13 13.31
N TYR A 159 -3.96 26.55 13.87
CA TYR A 159 -4.10 25.50 14.87
C TYR A 159 -4.76 25.95 16.16
N SER A 160 -4.77 27.27 16.45
CA SER A 160 -5.45 27.82 17.63
C SER A 160 -6.97 27.64 17.58
N GLN A 161 -7.53 27.42 16.38
CA GLN A 161 -8.95 27.22 16.16
C GLN A 161 -9.42 25.76 16.33
N LEU A 162 -8.52 24.82 16.57
CA LEU A 162 -8.87 23.40 16.55
C LEU A 162 -9.59 22.89 17.80
N ASP A 163 -9.33 23.47 18.96
CA ASP A 163 -9.91 23.01 20.25
C ASP A 163 -10.41 24.19 21.11
N LEU A 164 -11.49 24.81 20.65
CA LEU A 164 -12.15 25.91 21.37
C LEU A 164 -13.39 25.38 22.12
N PRO A 165 -13.66 25.86 23.36
CA PRO A 165 -14.74 25.34 24.19
C PRO A 165 -16.15 25.41 23.57
N GLU A 166 -16.42 26.42 22.75
CA GLU A 166 -17.74 26.67 22.14
C GLU A 166 -17.99 25.87 20.86
N GLN A 167 -16.99 25.15 20.37
CA GLN A 167 -17.10 24.40 19.12
C GLN A 167 -17.85 23.09 19.30
N LYS A 168 -18.58 22.68 18.25
CA LYS A 168 -19.23 21.37 18.19
C LYS A 168 -18.24 20.25 17.96
N THR A 169 -17.13 20.53 17.25
CA THR A 169 -16.08 19.58 16.90
C THR A 169 -14.74 20.14 17.37
N ASN A 170 -14.01 19.36 18.12
CA ASN A 170 -12.70 19.72 18.63
C ASN A 170 -11.66 18.70 18.19
N ILE A 171 -10.47 19.17 17.83
CA ILE A 171 -9.31 18.34 17.47
C ILE A 171 -8.17 18.71 18.42
N ARG A 172 -7.80 17.79 19.29
CA ARG A 172 -6.68 17.97 20.23
C ARG A 172 -5.42 17.34 19.68
N LEU A 173 -4.48 18.19 19.29
CA LEU A 173 -3.14 17.76 18.90
C LEU A 173 -2.27 17.47 20.13
N ASP A 174 -1.14 16.83 19.92
CA ASP A 174 -0.16 16.46 20.96
C ASP A 174 -0.78 15.71 22.16
N SER A 175 -1.85 14.95 21.87
CA SER A 175 -2.65 14.24 22.86
C SER A 175 -2.57 12.74 22.65
N THR A 176 -1.69 12.09 23.40
CA THR A 176 -1.47 10.64 23.29
C THR A 176 -2.46 9.89 24.16
N VAL A 177 -3.37 9.14 23.55
CA VAL A 177 -4.29 8.25 24.28
C VAL A 177 -3.52 7.08 24.87
N ILE A 178 -3.75 6.80 26.14
CA ILE A 178 -3.14 5.71 26.90
C ILE A 178 -4.17 4.70 27.43
N SER A 179 -5.44 5.03 27.43
CA SER A 179 -6.51 4.11 27.83
C SER A 179 -7.83 4.51 27.22
N ALA A 180 -8.59 3.54 26.74
CA ALA A 180 -9.99 3.68 26.34
C ALA A 180 -10.77 2.50 26.91
N LYS A 181 -11.77 2.78 27.76
CA LYS A 181 -12.54 1.75 28.48
C LYS A 181 -14.02 1.98 28.39
N ASN A 182 -14.79 0.92 28.23
CA ASN A 182 -16.23 0.97 28.41
C ASN A 182 -16.57 1.20 29.89
N VAL A 183 -17.49 2.12 30.14
CA VAL A 183 -18.04 2.42 31.45
C VAL A 183 -19.56 2.44 31.40
N SER A 184 -20.23 2.47 32.56
CA SER A 184 -21.69 2.60 32.57
C SER A 184 -22.11 3.88 31.85
N GLY A 185 -22.86 3.71 30.76
CA GLY A 185 -23.41 4.82 29.97
C GLY A 185 -22.46 5.40 28.88
N GLY A 186 -21.30 4.81 28.63
CA GLY A 186 -20.40 5.29 27.57
C GLY A 186 -18.99 4.77 27.60
N VAL A 187 -18.06 5.61 27.22
CA VAL A 187 -16.62 5.31 27.18
C VAL A 187 -15.84 6.39 27.91
N GLU A 188 -14.84 5.97 28.65
CA GLU A 188 -13.83 6.84 29.28
C GLU A 188 -12.51 6.71 28.54
N VAL A 189 -11.94 7.83 28.12
CA VAL A 189 -10.65 7.92 27.45
C VAL A 189 -9.68 8.73 28.29
N ILE A 190 -8.50 8.18 28.56
CA ILE A 190 -7.39 8.87 29.25
C ILE A 190 -6.29 9.16 28.24
N TYR A 191 -5.80 10.38 28.24
CA TYR A 191 -4.73 10.82 27.36
C TYR A 191 -3.72 11.70 28.11
N ILE A 192 -2.51 11.80 27.55
CA ILE A 192 -1.45 12.69 28.00
C ILE A 192 -1.33 13.85 27.03
N ASN A 193 -1.32 15.06 27.55
CA ASN A 193 -0.99 16.27 26.79
C ASN A 193 -0.03 17.12 27.63
N GLN A 194 1.08 17.54 27.04
CA GLN A 194 2.15 18.29 27.74
C GLN A 194 2.55 17.71 29.10
N GLY A 195 2.69 16.39 29.19
CA GLY A 195 3.08 15.68 30.39
C GLY A 195 2.00 15.57 31.47
N LYS A 196 0.80 16.06 31.25
CA LYS A 196 -0.32 15.97 32.20
C LYS A 196 -1.35 14.95 31.72
N LEU A 197 -1.98 14.28 32.66
CA LEU A 197 -3.07 13.33 32.41
C LEU A 197 -4.40 14.06 32.37
N TYR A 198 -5.17 13.73 31.36
CA TYR A 198 -6.53 14.20 31.17
C TYR A 198 -7.48 13.03 30.97
N LYS A 199 -8.74 13.25 31.32
CA LYS A 199 -9.81 12.29 31.13
C LYS A 199 -10.97 12.96 30.37
N VAL A 200 -11.50 12.25 29.40
CA VAL A 200 -12.70 12.64 28.68
C VAL A 200 -13.69 11.47 28.64
N SER A 201 -14.98 11.78 28.81
CA SER A 201 -16.06 10.79 28.72
C SER A 201 -16.87 11.07 27.46
N GLY A 202 -17.25 10.00 26.77
CA GLY A 202 -18.06 10.09 25.56
C GLY A 202 -19.12 8.99 25.52
N LYS A 203 -20.15 9.16 24.72
CA LYS A 203 -21.17 8.12 24.49
C LYS A 203 -20.61 6.94 23.70
N LYS A 204 -19.71 7.22 22.76
CA LYS A 204 -19.03 6.24 21.88
C LYS A 204 -17.62 6.70 21.60
N CYS A 205 -16.72 5.75 21.30
CA CYS A 205 -15.36 5.99 20.87
C CYS A 205 -15.07 5.18 19.60
N ILE A 206 -14.39 5.78 18.64
CA ILE A 206 -13.87 5.12 17.44
C ILE A 206 -12.35 5.13 17.56
N LEU A 207 -11.74 3.95 17.59
CA LEU A 207 -10.29 3.78 17.62
C LEU A 207 -9.77 3.78 16.17
N ALA A 208 -9.41 4.94 15.65
CA ALA A 208 -8.85 5.12 14.30
C ALA A 208 -7.30 5.12 14.34
N CYS A 209 -6.72 4.20 15.06
CA CYS A 209 -5.29 4.04 15.24
C CYS A 209 -4.79 2.69 14.73
N TYR A 210 -3.47 2.48 14.76
CA TYR A 210 -2.89 1.18 14.42
C TYR A 210 -3.45 0.06 15.32
N ASN A 211 -3.93 -1.03 14.68
CA ASN A 211 -4.62 -2.12 15.37
C ASN A 211 -3.76 -2.79 16.46
N GLY A 212 -2.45 -2.88 16.25
CA GLY A 212 -1.53 -3.54 17.18
C GLY A 212 -1.42 -2.88 18.56
N ILE A 213 -1.78 -1.57 18.69
CA ILE A 213 -1.75 -0.86 19.99
C ILE A 213 -3.09 -0.93 20.74
N ILE A 214 -4.19 -1.31 20.06
CA ILE A 214 -5.53 -1.37 20.66
C ILE A 214 -5.58 -2.30 21.89
N PRO A 215 -4.93 -3.49 21.89
CA PRO A 215 -4.88 -4.36 23.07
C PRO A 215 -4.32 -3.69 24.32
N ASP A 216 -3.44 -2.72 24.15
CA ASP A 216 -2.82 -1.99 25.28
C ASP A 216 -3.70 -0.81 25.72
N LEU A 217 -4.49 -0.24 24.83
CA LEU A 217 -5.46 0.83 25.14
C LEU A 217 -6.75 0.28 25.78
N CYS A 218 -7.17 -0.93 25.40
CA CYS A 218 -8.44 -1.53 25.79
C CYS A 218 -8.21 -2.87 26.52
N PRO A 219 -7.83 -2.83 27.81
CA PRO A 219 -7.47 -4.04 28.56
C PRO A 219 -8.64 -5.03 28.75
N GLU A 220 -9.89 -4.58 28.64
CA GLU A 220 -11.07 -5.41 28.75
C GLU A 220 -11.37 -6.29 27.51
N LEU A 221 -10.66 -6.12 26.41
CA LEU A 221 -10.88 -6.94 25.21
C LEU A 221 -10.57 -8.42 25.48
N PRO A 222 -11.36 -9.34 24.90
CA PRO A 222 -11.09 -10.78 25.00
C PRO A 222 -9.69 -11.14 24.50
N LYS A 223 -9.07 -12.14 25.17
CA LYS A 223 -7.69 -12.58 24.83
C LYS A 223 -7.52 -12.91 23.35
N LYS A 224 -8.46 -13.67 22.76
CA LYS A 224 -8.44 -14.04 21.35
C LYS A 224 -8.43 -12.82 20.41
N GLN A 225 -9.21 -11.78 20.75
CA GLN A 225 -9.24 -10.54 19.96
C GLN A 225 -7.93 -9.75 20.08
N LYS A 226 -7.34 -9.69 21.27
CA LYS A 226 -6.02 -9.07 21.47
C LYS A 226 -4.93 -9.76 20.67
N GLU A 227 -4.92 -11.08 20.64
CA GLU A 227 -3.97 -11.88 19.87
C GLU A 227 -4.15 -11.61 18.37
N ALA A 228 -5.38 -11.60 17.87
CA ALA A 228 -5.68 -11.30 16.47
C ALA A 228 -5.24 -9.87 16.06
N LEU A 229 -5.46 -8.87 16.93
CA LEU A 229 -5.04 -7.49 16.66
C LEU A 229 -3.51 -7.34 16.62
N LYS A 230 -2.78 -8.11 17.44
CA LYS A 230 -1.30 -8.10 17.48
C LYS A 230 -0.70 -8.92 16.33
N TYR A 231 -1.43 -9.85 15.74
CA TYR A 231 -0.95 -10.68 14.63
C TYR A 231 -0.66 -9.86 13.37
N ASN A 232 -1.42 -8.81 13.11
CA ASN A 232 -1.28 -7.99 11.92
C ASN A 232 -0.09 -7.02 12.05
N VAL A 233 1.10 -7.50 11.75
CA VAL A 233 2.34 -6.70 11.78
C VAL A 233 2.39 -5.78 10.56
N LYS A 234 2.71 -4.51 10.78
CA LYS A 234 3.00 -3.54 9.72
C LYS A 234 4.49 -3.36 9.54
N VAL A 235 4.92 -3.42 8.30
CA VAL A 235 6.32 -3.20 7.93
C VAL A 235 6.58 -1.69 7.81
N PRO A 236 7.72 -1.19 8.32
CA PRO A 236 8.09 0.22 8.14
C PRO A 236 8.40 0.52 6.66
N LEU A 237 7.96 1.66 6.19
CA LEU A 237 8.27 2.18 4.86
C LEU A 237 8.94 3.54 5.00
N VAL A 238 10.06 3.73 4.30
CA VAL A 238 10.71 5.04 4.17
C VAL A 238 10.45 5.59 2.77
N TRP A 239 9.69 6.65 2.71
CA TRP A 239 9.40 7.36 1.46
C TRP A 239 10.20 8.65 1.42
N VAL A 240 11.03 8.81 0.39
CA VAL A 240 11.87 10.00 0.22
C VAL A 240 11.50 10.71 -1.07
N GLN A 241 11.14 11.98 -0.97
CA GLN A 241 10.92 12.84 -2.13
C GLN A 241 12.09 13.81 -2.27
N VAL A 242 12.70 13.82 -3.43
CA VAL A 242 13.82 14.70 -3.76
C VAL A 242 13.42 15.67 -4.85
N ALA A 243 13.29 16.96 -4.50
CA ALA A 243 13.04 18.00 -5.47
C ALA A 243 14.32 18.32 -6.24
N MET A 244 14.27 18.18 -7.55
CA MET A 244 15.41 18.44 -8.43
C MET A 244 15.17 19.70 -9.28
N LYS A 245 16.23 20.49 -9.50
CA LYS A 245 16.15 21.69 -10.35
C LYS A 245 15.94 21.36 -11.84
N ASN A 246 16.34 20.17 -12.25
CA ASN A 246 16.34 19.77 -13.65
C ASN A 246 16.08 18.27 -13.81
N TRP A 247 15.07 17.92 -14.57
CA TRP A 247 14.67 16.55 -14.90
C TRP A 247 15.17 16.09 -16.29
N HIS A 248 15.66 17.02 -17.13
CA HIS A 248 16.03 16.74 -18.52
C HIS A 248 17.10 15.65 -18.65
N MET A 249 17.99 15.53 -17.67
CA MET A 249 19.02 14.49 -17.69
C MET A 249 18.42 13.07 -17.71
N PHE A 250 17.35 12.87 -16.94
CA PHE A 250 16.65 11.58 -16.89
C PHE A 250 15.84 11.34 -18.18
N ALA A 251 15.11 12.36 -18.63
CA ALA A 251 14.35 12.30 -19.89
C ALA A 251 15.24 12.01 -21.10
N ASN A 252 16.39 12.70 -21.22
CA ASN A 252 17.33 12.50 -22.33
C ASN A 252 17.94 11.08 -22.35
N LYS A 253 17.94 10.39 -21.21
CA LYS A 253 18.43 9.01 -21.09
C LYS A 253 17.31 7.97 -21.09
N GLY A 254 16.04 8.39 -21.22
CA GLY A 254 14.89 7.50 -21.15
C GLY A 254 14.72 6.84 -19.78
N ILE A 255 15.24 7.45 -18.70
CA ILE A 255 15.16 6.87 -17.36
C ILE A 255 13.89 7.38 -16.68
N ALA A 256 12.88 6.54 -16.58
CA ALA A 256 11.67 6.79 -15.80
C ALA A 256 11.74 6.19 -14.40
N ARG A 257 12.42 5.05 -14.25
CA ARG A 257 12.59 4.32 -12.99
C ARG A 257 14.01 3.76 -12.88
N ALA A 258 14.50 3.62 -11.67
CA ALA A 258 15.74 2.91 -11.36
C ALA A 258 15.51 1.98 -10.17
N LEU A 259 15.88 0.73 -10.34
CA LEU A 259 15.95 -0.27 -9.27
C LEU A 259 17.41 -0.41 -8.85
N CYS A 260 17.65 -0.43 -7.55
CA CYS A 260 18.97 -0.65 -6.98
C CYS A 260 18.96 -1.94 -6.15
N PRO A 261 18.94 -3.12 -6.80
CA PRO A 261 19.08 -4.39 -6.10
C PRO A 261 20.42 -4.38 -5.36
N ASN A 262 20.49 -4.90 -4.16
CA ASN A 262 21.71 -4.93 -3.33
C ASN A 262 22.14 -3.56 -2.73
N SER A 263 21.23 -2.60 -2.60
CA SER A 263 21.54 -1.32 -1.94
C SER A 263 21.39 -1.36 -0.41
N PHE A 264 21.08 -2.53 0.16
CA PHE A 264 20.95 -2.77 1.61
C PHE A 264 21.66 -4.04 2.02
#